data_61f356c493a4a3e6a7f0d0e00784e91c
#
_entry.id   61f356c493a4a3e6a7f0d0e00784e91c
#
_cell.length_a   1.000
_cell.length_b   1.000
_cell.length_c   1.000
_cell.angle_alpha   90.00
_cell.angle_beta   90.00
_cell.angle_gamma   90.00
#
_symmetry.space_group_name_H-M   'P 1'
#
loop_
_entity.id
_entity.type
_entity.pdbx_description
1 polymer ?
#
loop_
_entity_poly.entity_id
_entity_poly.type
_entity_poly.pdbx_seq_one_letter_code
_entity_poly.pdbx_strand_id
1 'polypeptide(L)'
;MTLFTKAARPLAALLTAALFSATPAPGATDLPSSGPIGVQICARPNDAVREYAGVIEQTRKEQPELAEALRLFPKGADLHNHLSGTVAAEKYLALGAADGVCYGPEGKTGRYTLEPGTSTGGCGDGFRPVSGASPAEQDGILQSLSMYRFGYPDIQAGHDHFFATFARFRAVSDNACDTPLMLAEVLRQSHRDGVSYLETMLSFQSSAVSALARQLRQKFPEQAFYRDSRQFPAMQRFLLDAGMSDTVVAARTEIAQYVNKTRSLLNCDRPDAEGACRVSYAFVATVNRTSALGDGTPDLAKVFTQAAFSTLLSSAENRVVGVNLLSKEDAPVSLTGFQDQMRIFGYFHQSFPKVNIALHAGELTPCFVGAGNPALKEHLTGTLKAGSRRIGHGVSFAFLKEEEKSEVADIIRRNNALVEIMFTSNAQILGIAGAAHPFTQYRAYGVPVAFASDDEGVSHANLTDEWIYGVRKYGLTRDDLQYLGRNSLQYSFMPGSPLWADVAKEKPVEACSGDTPGSVTVTERCGSFLRQSAKAAAQWEYEARLKEYWRNYGKFFGKMSLRGLPLP
;
A
#
# COMPACT_ATOMS: atom_id res chain seq x y z
N MET A 1 17.00 -15.72 -72.18
CA MET A 1 18.45 -15.82 -72.50
C MET A 1 19.20 -15.60 -71.19
N THR A 2 19.84 -16.72 -70.78
CA THR A 2 21.09 -16.88 -70.01
C THR A 2 21.27 -16.11 -68.70
N LEU A 3 21.09 -16.78 -67.56
CA LEU A 3 22.08 -17.49 -66.71
C LEU A 3 23.34 -16.66 -66.37
N PHE A 4 23.53 -16.34 -65.06
CA PHE A 4 24.77 -16.74 -64.37
C PHE A 4 24.58 -16.64 -62.87
N THR A 5 24.69 -17.80 -62.22
CA THR A 5 24.84 -18.04 -60.77
C THR A 5 26.26 -17.65 -60.34
N LYS A 6 26.39 -17.04 -59.15
CA LYS A 6 27.62 -17.16 -58.34
C LYS A 6 27.26 -17.29 -56.85
N ALA A 7 27.68 -18.41 -56.31
CA ALA A 7 27.66 -18.76 -54.92
C ALA A 7 28.64 -17.91 -54.10
N ALA A 8 28.24 -17.46 -52.92
CA ALA A 8 29.16 -16.95 -51.92
C ALA A 8 29.04 -17.80 -50.64
N ARG A 9 30.16 -18.27 -50.17
CA ARG A 9 30.37 -19.08 -48.97
C ARG A 9 30.10 -18.26 -47.69
N PRO A 10 29.67 -18.87 -46.57
CA PRO A 10 29.54 -18.19 -45.32
C PRO A 10 30.89 -18.05 -44.59
N LEU A 11 31.18 -16.83 -44.12
CA LEU A 11 32.23 -16.56 -43.14
C LEU A 11 31.69 -16.93 -41.76
N ALA A 12 32.30 -17.92 -41.12
CA ALA A 12 32.10 -18.21 -39.70
C ALA A 12 32.84 -17.15 -38.86
N ALA A 13 32.10 -16.32 -38.16
CA ALA A 13 32.65 -15.47 -37.13
C ALA A 13 32.66 -16.23 -35.80
N LEU A 14 33.85 -16.53 -35.31
CA LEU A 14 34.06 -17.02 -33.93
C LEU A 14 33.70 -15.90 -32.94
N LEU A 15 32.62 -16.08 -32.22
CA LEU A 15 32.34 -15.32 -30.98
C LEU A 15 33.08 -16.04 -29.83
N THR A 16 34.18 -15.46 -29.38
CA THR A 16 34.80 -15.77 -28.09
C THR A 16 33.90 -15.27 -26.98
N ALA A 17 33.24 -16.18 -26.27
CA ALA A 17 32.54 -15.88 -25.04
C ALA A 17 33.56 -15.58 -23.93
N ALA A 18 33.67 -14.32 -23.52
CA ALA A 18 34.39 -13.95 -22.31
C ALA A 18 33.50 -14.33 -21.10
N LEU A 19 33.88 -15.41 -20.44
CA LEU A 19 33.37 -15.78 -19.13
C LEU A 19 33.85 -14.74 -18.12
N PHE A 20 32.97 -13.80 -17.74
CA PHE A 20 33.14 -13.03 -16.53
C PHE A 20 32.80 -13.93 -15.35
N SER A 21 33.83 -14.43 -14.68
CA SER A 21 33.72 -15.04 -13.38
C SER A 21 33.33 -13.94 -12.35
N ALA A 22 32.07 -13.90 -11.97
CA ALA A 22 31.62 -13.12 -10.82
C ALA A 22 32.15 -13.83 -9.57
N THR A 23 33.08 -13.19 -8.87
CA THR A 23 33.47 -13.58 -7.51
C THR A 23 32.26 -13.41 -6.59
N PRO A 24 31.89 -14.44 -5.78
CA PRO A 24 30.82 -14.28 -4.81
C PRO A 24 31.26 -13.32 -3.69
N ALA A 25 30.35 -12.43 -3.29
CA ALA A 25 30.55 -11.57 -2.13
C ALA A 25 30.75 -12.44 -0.86
N PRO A 26 31.71 -12.10 0.01
CA PRO A 26 31.91 -12.83 1.26
C PRO A 26 30.79 -12.49 2.25
N GLY A 27 30.04 -13.52 2.71
CA GLY A 27 29.07 -13.37 3.80
C GLY A 27 27.80 -14.19 3.70
N ALA A 28 27.76 -15.29 2.95
CA ALA A 28 26.72 -16.30 3.12
C ALA A 28 27.14 -17.24 4.26
N THR A 29 26.77 -16.88 5.50
CA THR A 29 26.77 -17.83 6.61
C THR A 29 25.61 -18.79 6.42
N ASP A 30 25.86 -20.07 6.59
CA ASP A 30 25.01 -21.23 6.46
C ASP A 30 23.54 -20.97 6.78
N LEU A 31 22.68 -21.11 5.78
CA LEU A 31 21.25 -21.29 6.00
C LEU A 31 21.06 -22.67 6.64
N PRO A 32 20.32 -22.76 7.76
CA PRO A 32 20.03 -24.07 8.35
C PRO A 32 19.23 -24.90 7.34
N SER A 33 19.64 -26.17 7.23
CA SER A 33 19.09 -27.18 6.35
C SER A 33 17.56 -27.22 6.35
N SER A 34 17.02 -27.29 5.17
CA SER A 34 15.62 -27.31 4.74
C SER A 34 14.74 -28.34 5.48
N GLY A 35 14.17 -27.89 6.62
CA GLY A 35 12.82 -28.33 7.01
C GLY A 35 11.81 -27.35 6.39
N PRO A 36 10.56 -27.70 6.20
CA PRO A 36 9.61 -26.80 5.57
C PRO A 36 9.46 -25.52 6.41
N ILE A 37 10.02 -24.41 5.93
CA ILE A 37 10.01 -23.08 6.56
C ILE A 37 8.60 -22.68 7.04
N GLY A 38 7.55 -23.13 6.34
CA GLY A 38 6.16 -22.82 6.66
C GLY A 38 5.63 -23.37 7.98
N VAL A 39 6.15 -24.47 8.50
CA VAL A 39 5.63 -25.09 9.75
C VAL A 39 6.21 -24.42 11.01
N GLN A 40 7.45 -23.94 10.96
CA GLN A 40 8.08 -23.24 12.10
C GLN A 40 7.51 -21.85 12.33
N ILE A 41 7.11 -21.14 11.28
CA ILE A 41 6.54 -19.78 11.34
C ILE A 41 5.20 -19.79 12.06
N CYS A 42 4.33 -20.76 11.77
CA CYS A 42 3.00 -20.86 12.37
C CYS A 42 3.04 -21.16 13.89
N ALA A 43 4.15 -21.72 14.39
CA ALA A 43 4.26 -22.11 15.79
C ALA A 43 4.69 -20.97 16.74
N ARG A 44 5.21 -19.86 16.23
CA ARG A 44 5.79 -18.77 17.04
C ARG A 44 5.48 -17.37 16.50
N PRO A 45 4.22 -16.97 16.37
CA PRO A 45 3.84 -15.68 15.80
C PRO A 45 4.34 -14.49 16.61
N ASN A 46 4.47 -14.65 17.92
CA ASN A 46 4.99 -13.61 18.80
C ASN A 46 6.43 -13.22 18.52
N ASP A 47 7.23 -14.13 17.93
CA ASP A 47 8.63 -13.85 17.68
C ASP A 47 8.80 -12.76 16.61
N ALA A 48 7.96 -12.77 15.56
CA ALA A 48 7.99 -11.75 14.51
C ALA A 48 7.64 -10.35 15.03
N VAL A 49 6.55 -10.26 15.81
CA VAL A 49 6.11 -8.99 16.39
C VAL A 49 7.10 -8.47 17.42
N ARG A 50 7.63 -9.36 18.29
CA ARG A 50 8.65 -9.00 19.27
C ARG A 50 9.95 -8.57 18.61
N GLU A 51 10.36 -9.25 17.55
CA GLU A 51 11.55 -8.89 16.78
C GLU A 51 11.37 -7.49 16.18
N TYR A 52 10.24 -7.23 15.48
CA TYR A 52 9.96 -5.92 14.90
C TYR A 52 9.94 -4.82 15.97
N ALA A 53 9.08 -4.98 16.99
CA ALA A 53 8.93 -3.99 18.06
C ALA A 53 10.24 -3.78 18.83
N GLY A 54 10.97 -4.85 19.11
CA GLY A 54 12.26 -4.79 19.81
C GLY A 54 13.30 -3.98 19.04
N VAL A 55 13.38 -4.14 17.71
CA VAL A 55 14.29 -3.35 16.86
C VAL A 55 13.94 -1.85 16.93
N ILE A 56 12.66 -1.51 16.86
CA ILE A 56 12.21 -0.10 16.91
C ILE A 56 12.48 0.51 18.28
N GLU A 57 12.04 -0.17 19.36
CA GLU A 57 12.21 0.31 20.73
C GLU A 57 13.68 0.46 21.10
N GLN A 58 14.50 -0.54 20.80
CA GLN A 58 15.94 -0.49 21.04
C GLN A 58 16.59 0.66 20.28
N THR A 59 16.22 0.87 19.01
CA THR A 59 16.79 1.98 18.22
C THR A 59 16.41 3.34 18.79
N ARG A 60 15.14 3.52 19.16
CA ARG A 60 14.68 4.79 19.77
C ARG A 60 15.35 5.07 21.12
N LYS A 61 15.64 4.04 21.90
CA LYS A 61 16.26 4.14 23.23
C LYS A 61 17.78 4.31 23.15
N GLU A 62 18.46 3.51 22.34
CA GLU A 62 19.94 3.43 22.31
C GLU A 62 20.56 4.30 21.22
N GLN A 63 19.80 4.63 20.17
CA GLN A 63 20.25 5.42 19.01
C GLN A 63 19.17 6.44 18.61
N PRO A 64 18.73 7.32 19.54
CA PRO A 64 17.68 8.29 19.24
C PRO A 64 18.03 9.24 18.10
N GLU A 65 19.34 9.52 17.89
CA GLU A 65 19.80 10.34 16.79
C GLU A 65 19.61 9.65 15.43
N LEU A 66 19.78 8.32 15.35
CA LEU A 66 19.47 7.57 14.13
C LEU A 66 17.97 7.58 13.85
N ALA A 67 17.16 7.35 14.87
CA ALA A 67 15.70 7.40 14.72
C ALA A 67 15.24 8.78 14.22
N GLU A 68 15.79 9.87 14.79
CA GLU A 68 15.48 11.23 14.36
C GLU A 68 16.01 11.53 12.96
N ALA A 69 17.22 11.09 12.62
CA ALA A 69 17.76 11.25 11.28
C ALA A 69 16.90 10.51 10.24
N LEU A 70 16.43 9.30 10.53
CA LEU A 70 15.51 8.56 9.65
C LEU A 70 14.12 9.21 9.58
N ARG A 71 13.64 9.82 10.67
CA ARG A 71 12.41 10.62 10.65
C ARG A 71 12.50 11.80 9.69
N LEU A 72 13.61 12.50 9.70
CA LEU A 72 13.89 13.66 8.83
C LEU A 72 14.30 13.28 7.41
N PHE A 73 14.62 12.01 7.15
CA PHE A 73 15.02 11.55 5.83
C PHE A 73 13.88 11.74 4.82
N PRO A 74 14.15 12.32 3.64
CA PRO A 74 13.15 12.42 2.58
C PRO A 74 12.77 11.02 2.08
N LYS A 75 11.54 10.57 2.35
CA LYS A 75 11.09 9.21 2.01
C LYS A 75 10.48 9.11 0.61
N GLY A 76 10.26 10.26 -0.06
CA GLY A 76 9.59 10.30 -1.35
C GLY A 76 8.08 10.17 -1.20
N ALA A 77 7.52 9.04 -1.57
CA ALA A 77 6.09 8.79 -1.50
C ALA A 77 5.74 7.65 -0.54
N ASP A 78 4.56 7.73 0.06
CA ASP A 78 3.84 6.60 0.64
C ASP A 78 2.72 6.19 -0.33
N LEU A 79 2.79 4.99 -0.86
CA LEU A 79 1.93 4.52 -1.96
C LEU A 79 0.85 3.54 -1.51
N HIS A 80 0.95 3.05 -0.27
CA HIS A 80 0.03 2.09 0.30
C HIS A 80 -0.37 2.54 1.70
N ASN A 81 -1.47 3.28 1.76
CA ASN A 81 -1.98 3.90 2.97
C ASN A 81 -3.50 3.84 2.94
N HIS A 82 -4.12 3.43 4.03
CA HIS A 82 -5.57 3.41 4.19
C HIS A 82 -6.01 4.58 5.07
N LEU A 83 -6.80 5.51 4.54
CA LEU A 83 -7.17 6.71 5.28
C LEU A 83 -7.71 6.39 6.69
N SER A 84 -8.67 5.46 6.79
CA SER A 84 -9.24 5.08 8.08
C SER A 84 -8.29 4.29 8.97
N GLY A 85 -7.44 3.43 8.42
CA GLY A 85 -6.50 2.63 9.19
C GLY A 85 -5.29 3.44 9.69
N THR A 86 -4.97 4.54 9.02
CA THR A 86 -3.82 5.39 9.36
C THR A 86 -4.11 6.36 10.51
N VAL A 87 -5.38 6.70 10.74
CA VAL A 87 -5.77 7.60 11.85
C VAL A 87 -5.54 6.91 13.19
N ALA A 88 -4.77 7.55 14.06
CA ALA A 88 -4.50 7.04 15.39
C ALA A 88 -5.77 6.85 16.23
N ALA A 89 -5.82 5.81 17.06
CA ALA A 89 -6.97 5.49 17.91
C ALA A 89 -7.34 6.65 18.87
N GLU A 90 -6.34 7.42 19.34
CA GLU A 90 -6.53 8.64 20.15
C GLU A 90 -7.32 9.71 19.39
N LYS A 91 -7.08 9.82 18.08
CA LYS A 91 -7.82 10.76 17.23
C LYS A 91 -9.26 10.30 17.03
N TYR A 92 -9.50 8.99 16.91
CA TYR A 92 -10.85 8.44 16.87
C TYR A 92 -11.63 8.73 18.15
N LEU A 93 -10.98 8.61 19.32
CA LEU A 93 -11.59 9.02 20.59
C LEU A 93 -11.95 10.52 20.60
N ALA A 94 -11.04 11.37 20.14
CA ALA A 94 -11.29 12.82 20.11
C ALA A 94 -12.42 13.20 19.14
N LEU A 95 -12.47 12.61 17.94
CA LEU A 95 -13.55 12.83 16.98
C LEU A 95 -14.89 12.29 17.52
N GLY A 96 -14.89 11.06 18.03
CA GLY A 96 -16.10 10.46 18.60
C GLY A 96 -16.66 11.23 19.79
N ALA A 97 -15.80 11.81 20.63
CA ALA A 97 -16.23 12.69 21.73
C ALA A 97 -16.89 13.99 21.21
N ALA A 98 -16.36 14.57 20.13
CA ALA A 98 -16.91 15.77 19.50
C ALA A 98 -18.26 15.50 18.81
N ASP A 99 -18.43 14.32 18.22
CA ASP A 99 -19.61 13.93 17.45
C ASP A 99 -20.71 13.27 18.28
N GLY A 100 -20.51 13.12 19.60
CA GLY A 100 -21.48 12.45 20.47
C GLY A 100 -21.56 10.94 20.23
N VAL A 101 -20.48 10.33 19.74
CA VAL A 101 -20.36 8.89 19.56
C VAL A 101 -20.32 8.20 20.92
N CYS A 102 -20.89 7.01 20.97
CA CYS A 102 -20.98 6.16 22.15
C CYS A 102 -19.97 5.01 22.07
N TYR A 103 -19.49 4.53 23.21
CA TYR A 103 -18.69 3.32 23.33
C TYR A 103 -19.39 2.32 24.24
N GLY A 104 -19.19 1.05 23.95
CA GLY A 104 -19.76 -0.05 24.75
C GLY A 104 -19.06 -1.37 24.47
N PRO A 105 -19.44 -2.45 25.20
CA PRO A 105 -18.82 -3.75 25.05
C PRO A 105 -19.14 -4.37 23.69
N GLU A 106 -18.12 -4.93 23.04
CA GLU A 106 -18.28 -5.74 21.83
C GLU A 106 -18.64 -7.18 22.21
N GLY A 107 -19.92 -7.47 22.35
CA GLY A 107 -20.39 -8.81 22.72
C GLY A 107 -19.70 -9.35 23.99
N LYS A 108 -19.06 -10.53 23.88
CA LYS A 108 -18.32 -11.19 24.98
C LYS A 108 -16.81 -11.14 24.81
N THR A 109 -16.28 -10.32 23.91
CA THR A 109 -14.85 -10.28 23.58
C THR A 109 -13.99 -9.58 24.65
N GLY A 110 -14.60 -8.84 25.57
CA GLY A 110 -13.89 -7.95 26.50
C GLY A 110 -13.31 -6.70 25.83
N ARG A 111 -13.67 -6.43 24.58
CA ARG A 111 -13.28 -5.25 23.80
C ARG A 111 -14.40 -4.22 23.77
N TYR A 112 -14.05 -3.02 23.39
CA TYR A 112 -15.00 -1.94 23.14
C TYR A 112 -15.22 -1.73 21.63
N THR A 113 -16.44 -1.27 21.28
CA THR A 113 -16.78 -0.77 19.96
C THR A 113 -17.37 0.63 20.08
N LEU A 114 -17.25 1.41 19.01
CA LEU A 114 -17.88 2.72 18.88
C LEU A 114 -19.17 2.60 18.07
N GLU A 115 -20.23 3.28 18.52
CA GLU A 115 -21.49 3.35 17.81
C GLU A 115 -22.01 4.79 17.74
N PRO A 116 -22.78 5.14 16.70
CA PRO A 116 -23.42 6.45 16.62
C PRO A 116 -24.32 6.67 17.83
N GLY A 117 -24.39 7.91 18.31
CA GLY A 117 -25.41 8.32 19.27
C GLY A 117 -26.82 8.12 18.72
N THR A 118 -27.81 8.00 19.60
CA THR A 118 -29.23 7.90 19.22
C THR A 118 -29.74 9.22 18.64
N SER A 119 -30.80 9.18 17.85
CA SER A 119 -31.45 10.37 17.28
C SER A 119 -31.98 11.34 18.33
N THR A 120 -32.10 10.92 19.58
CA THR A 120 -32.54 11.74 20.75
C THR A 120 -31.37 12.31 21.56
N GLY A 121 -30.12 12.10 21.11
CA GLY A 121 -28.91 12.66 21.72
C GLY A 121 -28.37 11.87 22.93
N GLY A 122 -28.64 10.56 23.00
CA GLY A 122 -28.10 9.65 24.04
C GLY A 122 -27.39 8.45 23.43
N CYS A 123 -27.05 7.48 24.27
CA CYS A 123 -26.48 6.19 23.87
C CYS A 123 -27.50 5.07 24.03
N GLY A 124 -27.38 4.01 23.23
CA GLY A 124 -28.17 2.79 23.37
C GLY A 124 -27.86 2.05 24.69
N ASP A 125 -28.66 1.03 25.00
CA ASP A 125 -28.50 0.22 26.20
C ASP A 125 -27.08 -0.40 26.30
N GLY A 126 -26.43 -0.20 27.44
CA GLY A 126 -25.07 -0.68 27.68
C GLY A 126 -23.94 0.16 27.06
N PHE A 127 -24.29 1.23 26.34
CA PHE A 127 -23.34 2.19 25.76
C PHE A 127 -23.31 3.51 26.55
N ARG A 128 -22.18 4.17 26.52
CA ARG A 128 -21.93 5.47 27.18
C ARG A 128 -21.23 6.44 26.24
N PRO A 129 -21.43 7.77 26.41
CA PRO A 129 -20.75 8.75 25.59
C PRO A 129 -19.21 8.64 25.70
N VAL A 130 -18.51 8.68 24.59
CA VAL A 130 -17.03 8.68 24.54
C VAL A 130 -16.46 9.86 25.36
N SER A 131 -17.13 11.02 25.35
CA SER A 131 -16.74 12.22 26.11
C SER A 131 -16.72 12.02 27.63
N GLY A 132 -17.41 11.00 28.13
CA GLY A 132 -17.47 10.66 29.58
C GLY A 132 -16.56 9.47 29.96
N ALA A 133 -15.75 8.94 29.05
CA ALA A 133 -14.90 7.81 29.35
C ALA A 133 -13.78 8.17 30.33
N SER A 134 -13.63 7.39 31.41
CA SER A 134 -12.53 7.51 32.35
C SER A 134 -11.18 7.15 31.68
N PRO A 135 -10.03 7.54 32.25
CA PRO A 135 -8.71 7.20 31.69
C PRO A 135 -8.51 5.69 31.48
N ALA A 136 -9.02 4.85 32.38
CA ALA A 136 -8.93 3.39 32.24
C ALA A 136 -9.80 2.86 31.07
N GLU A 137 -10.99 3.44 30.89
CA GLU A 137 -11.86 3.10 29.76
C GLU A 137 -11.28 3.60 28.43
N GLN A 138 -10.70 4.80 28.41
CA GLN A 138 -9.99 5.30 27.22
C GLN A 138 -8.85 4.36 26.84
N ASP A 139 -8.01 3.90 27.77
CA ASP A 139 -6.94 2.92 27.51
C ASP A 139 -7.52 1.61 26.94
N GLY A 140 -8.63 1.11 27.51
CA GLY A 140 -9.32 -0.07 26.99
C GLY A 140 -9.91 0.12 25.58
N ILE A 141 -10.41 1.32 25.27
CA ILE A 141 -10.90 1.67 23.94
C ILE A 141 -9.72 1.71 22.96
N LEU A 142 -8.60 2.38 23.29
CA LEU A 142 -7.39 2.42 22.45
C LEU A 142 -6.89 1.03 22.11
N GLN A 143 -6.82 0.12 23.10
CA GLN A 143 -6.46 -1.28 22.90
C GLN A 143 -7.47 -2.04 22.03
N SER A 144 -8.71 -1.59 21.95
CA SER A 144 -9.74 -2.21 21.12
C SER A 144 -9.71 -1.72 19.68
N LEU A 145 -9.32 -0.45 19.47
CA LEU A 145 -9.28 0.20 18.17
C LEU A 145 -7.93 0.04 17.44
N SER A 146 -6.91 -0.53 18.09
CA SER A 146 -5.56 -0.67 17.51
C SER A 146 -4.82 -1.88 18.08
N MET A 147 -3.63 -2.14 17.55
CA MET A 147 -2.70 -3.16 18.07
C MET A 147 -1.92 -2.68 19.31
N TYR A 148 -2.24 -1.50 19.83
CA TYR A 148 -1.63 -0.97 21.05
C TYR A 148 -1.76 -1.95 22.22
N ARG A 149 -0.62 -2.37 22.79
CA ARG A 149 -0.53 -3.35 23.88
C ARG A 149 -1.26 -4.68 23.62
N PHE A 150 -1.44 -5.05 22.34
CA PHE A 150 -2.02 -6.36 22.04
C PHE A 150 -1.03 -7.48 22.37
N GLY A 151 -1.48 -8.50 23.07
CA GLY A 151 -0.60 -9.54 23.63
C GLY A 151 -0.18 -10.65 22.66
N TYR A 152 -0.76 -10.73 21.45
CA TYR A 152 -0.50 -11.75 20.42
C TYR A 152 -0.45 -13.18 20.98
N PRO A 153 -1.53 -13.71 21.55
CA PRO A 153 -1.54 -15.07 22.10
C PRO A 153 -1.22 -16.12 21.04
N ASP A 154 -1.65 -15.89 19.81
CA ASP A 154 -1.32 -16.66 18.61
C ASP A 154 -1.46 -15.79 17.36
N ILE A 155 -1.11 -16.36 16.19
CA ILE A 155 -1.14 -15.63 14.92
C ILE A 155 -2.57 -15.27 14.50
N GLN A 156 -3.53 -16.18 14.71
CA GLN A 156 -4.93 -15.97 14.35
C GLN A 156 -5.53 -14.82 15.18
N ALA A 157 -5.21 -14.76 16.47
CA ALA A 157 -5.68 -13.69 17.34
C ALA A 157 -5.14 -12.31 16.93
N GLY A 158 -3.88 -12.21 16.50
CA GLY A 158 -3.31 -10.98 15.95
C GLY A 158 -4.04 -10.54 14.68
N HIS A 159 -4.13 -11.45 13.73
CA HIS A 159 -4.86 -11.26 12.47
C HIS A 159 -6.31 -10.83 12.71
N ASP A 160 -7.06 -11.58 13.53
CA ASP A 160 -8.48 -11.30 13.76
C ASP A 160 -8.69 -9.99 14.51
N HIS A 161 -7.84 -9.67 15.48
CA HIS A 161 -7.91 -8.41 16.19
C HIS A 161 -7.66 -7.22 15.26
N PHE A 162 -6.59 -7.30 14.43
CA PHE A 162 -6.25 -6.27 13.46
C PHE A 162 -7.46 -5.90 12.58
N PHE A 163 -8.03 -6.89 11.90
CA PHE A 163 -9.15 -6.66 11.01
C PHE A 163 -10.46 -6.30 11.73
N ALA A 164 -10.64 -6.70 12.98
CA ALA A 164 -11.83 -6.32 13.76
C ALA A 164 -11.83 -4.84 14.16
N THR A 165 -10.67 -4.18 14.24
CA THR A 165 -10.58 -2.75 14.58
C THR A 165 -11.39 -1.88 13.63
N PHE A 166 -11.40 -2.20 12.34
CA PHE A 166 -12.13 -1.44 11.32
C PHE A 166 -13.65 -1.40 11.56
N ALA A 167 -14.21 -2.47 12.09
CA ALA A 167 -15.63 -2.47 12.47
C ALA A 167 -15.86 -1.63 13.73
N ARG A 168 -14.91 -1.64 14.69
CA ARG A 168 -15.04 -0.99 15.99
C ARG A 168 -15.01 0.53 15.92
N PHE A 169 -14.25 1.12 14.99
CA PHE A 169 -14.21 2.58 14.84
C PHE A 169 -15.09 3.11 13.70
N ARG A 170 -15.89 2.25 13.06
CA ARG A 170 -16.71 2.60 11.90
C ARG A 170 -17.65 3.77 12.14
N ALA A 171 -18.19 3.92 13.36
CA ALA A 171 -19.08 5.03 13.71
C ALA A 171 -18.46 6.42 13.47
N VAL A 172 -17.12 6.51 13.50
CA VAL A 172 -16.37 7.73 13.20
C VAL A 172 -15.81 7.69 11.78
N SER A 173 -15.16 6.59 11.38
CA SER A 173 -14.49 6.52 10.08
C SER A 173 -15.42 6.59 8.87
N ASP A 174 -16.67 6.13 9.00
CA ASP A 174 -17.68 6.19 7.94
C ASP A 174 -18.46 7.53 7.95
N ASN A 175 -18.21 8.43 8.92
CA ASN A 175 -18.80 9.74 8.94
C ASN A 175 -18.11 10.66 7.92
N ALA A 176 -18.81 11.03 6.87
CA ALA A 176 -18.29 11.89 5.80
C ALA A 176 -17.80 13.27 6.30
N CYS A 177 -18.35 13.77 7.42
CA CYS A 177 -17.91 15.03 8.03
C CYS A 177 -16.52 14.93 8.64
N ASP A 178 -16.09 13.73 9.06
CA ASP A 178 -14.79 13.47 9.67
C ASP A 178 -13.69 13.18 8.64
N THR A 179 -14.05 12.78 7.44
CA THR A 179 -13.07 12.49 6.36
C THR A 179 -12.04 13.62 6.17
N PRO A 180 -12.41 14.92 6.11
CA PRO A 180 -11.42 15.99 6.01
C PRO A 180 -10.55 16.14 7.27
N LEU A 181 -11.08 15.83 8.46
CA LEU A 181 -10.32 15.87 9.73
C LEU A 181 -9.31 14.73 9.79
N MET A 182 -9.71 13.54 9.36
CA MET A 182 -8.83 12.38 9.20
C MET A 182 -7.72 12.67 8.19
N LEU A 183 -8.07 13.19 7.02
CA LEU A 183 -7.12 13.52 5.97
C LEU A 183 -6.11 14.59 6.42
N ALA A 184 -6.55 15.62 7.14
CA ALA A 184 -5.65 16.63 7.71
C ALA A 184 -4.65 16.01 8.69
N GLU A 185 -5.08 15.06 9.54
CA GLU A 185 -4.18 14.36 10.46
C GLU A 185 -3.19 13.47 9.74
N VAL A 186 -3.64 12.70 8.75
CA VAL A 186 -2.76 11.85 7.94
C VAL A 186 -1.71 12.67 7.19
N LEU A 187 -2.07 13.84 6.66
CA LEU A 187 -1.11 14.75 6.02
C LEU A 187 -0.10 15.34 7.02
N ARG A 188 -0.52 15.64 8.26
CA ARG A 188 0.41 16.06 9.33
C ARG A 188 1.41 14.95 9.66
N GLN A 189 0.94 13.72 9.76
CA GLN A 189 1.76 12.54 10.02
C GLN A 189 2.74 12.29 8.88
N SER A 190 2.27 12.27 7.64
CA SER A 190 3.12 12.14 6.44
C SER A 190 4.20 13.23 6.39
N HIS A 191 3.84 14.48 6.74
CA HIS A 191 4.81 15.57 6.82
C HIS A 191 5.88 15.34 7.90
N ARG A 192 5.46 14.89 9.11
CA ARG A 192 6.39 14.56 10.21
C ARG A 192 7.38 13.45 9.79
N ASP A 193 6.92 12.50 8.99
CA ASP A 193 7.72 11.37 8.49
C ASP A 193 8.53 11.67 7.22
N GLY A 194 8.54 12.91 6.75
CA GLY A 194 9.36 13.29 5.58
C GLY A 194 8.80 12.82 4.23
N VAL A 195 7.52 12.44 4.18
CA VAL A 195 6.80 12.10 2.95
C VAL A 195 6.49 13.37 2.16
N SER A 196 6.66 13.35 0.85
CA SER A 196 6.33 14.46 -0.05
C SER A 196 5.08 14.20 -0.89
N TYR A 197 4.71 12.93 -1.08
CA TYR A 197 3.53 12.53 -1.81
C TYR A 197 2.85 11.32 -1.18
N LEU A 198 1.54 11.36 -1.06
CA LEU A 198 0.73 10.31 -0.45
C LEU A 198 -0.32 9.79 -1.44
N GLU A 199 -0.45 8.48 -1.58
CA GLU A 199 -1.60 7.84 -2.21
C GLU A 199 -2.39 7.09 -1.14
N THR A 200 -3.54 7.67 -0.72
CA THR A 200 -4.37 7.08 0.34
C THR A 200 -5.64 6.43 -0.21
N MET A 201 -5.97 5.25 0.28
CA MET A 201 -7.12 4.47 -0.13
C MET A 201 -8.39 4.97 0.56
N LEU A 202 -9.44 5.18 -0.23
CA LEU A 202 -10.74 5.65 0.27
C LEU A 202 -11.88 5.12 -0.60
N SER A 203 -13.00 4.77 0.05
CA SER A 203 -14.26 4.43 -0.60
C SER A 203 -15.13 5.68 -0.71
N PHE A 204 -15.71 5.90 -1.90
CA PHE A 204 -16.61 7.02 -2.17
C PHE A 204 -18.04 6.51 -2.43
N GLN A 205 -19.05 7.28 -2.06
CA GLN A 205 -20.46 7.00 -2.37
C GLN A 205 -20.91 5.56 -2.05
N SER A 206 -20.41 4.98 -0.95
CA SER A 206 -20.57 3.54 -0.62
C SER A 206 -22.03 3.06 -0.62
N SER A 207 -22.96 3.90 -0.13
CA SER A 207 -24.39 3.60 -0.09
C SER A 207 -25.01 3.55 -1.49
N ALA A 208 -24.70 4.52 -2.35
CA ALA A 208 -25.21 4.58 -3.73
C ALA A 208 -24.64 3.43 -4.58
N VAL A 209 -23.32 3.17 -4.47
CA VAL A 209 -22.67 2.04 -5.14
C VAL A 209 -23.27 0.70 -4.70
N SER A 210 -23.57 0.55 -3.39
CA SER A 210 -24.23 -0.66 -2.88
C SER A 210 -25.68 -0.79 -3.39
N ALA A 211 -26.40 0.32 -3.60
CA ALA A 211 -27.73 0.31 -4.20
C ALA A 211 -27.67 -0.15 -5.67
N LEU A 212 -26.73 0.37 -6.45
CA LEU A 212 -26.49 -0.07 -7.83
C LEU A 212 -26.12 -1.56 -7.91
N ALA A 213 -25.31 -2.06 -6.98
CA ALA A 213 -24.95 -3.48 -6.90
C ALA A 213 -26.19 -4.36 -6.66
N ARG A 214 -27.13 -3.93 -5.81
CA ARG A 214 -28.40 -4.66 -5.60
C ARG A 214 -29.24 -4.69 -6.88
N GLN A 215 -29.34 -3.58 -7.61
CA GLN A 215 -30.05 -3.51 -8.89
C GLN A 215 -29.40 -4.42 -9.95
N LEU A 216 -28.05 -4.40 -10.03
CA LEU A 216 -27.32 -5.28 -10.95
C LEU A 216 -27.61 -6.75 -10.64
N ARG A 217 -27.59 -7.13 -9.36
CA ARG A 217 -27.90 -8.52 -8.94
C ARG A 217 -29.33 -8.93 -9.26
N GLN A 218 -30.29 -8.03 -9.14
CA GLN A 218 -31.70 -8.31 -9.55
C GLN A 218 -31.79 -8.53 -11.05
N LYS A 219 -31.04 -7.78 -11.85
CA LYS A 219 -31.06 -7.91 -13.32
C LYS A 219 -30.28 -9.13 -13.80
N PHE A 220 -29.19 -9.49 -13.14
CA PHE A 220 -28.29 -10.61 -13.46
C PHE A 220 -28.17 -11.50 -12.20
N PRO A 221 -29.20 -12.32 -11.88
CA PRO A 221 -29.25 -13.02 -10.59
C PRO A 221 -28.27 -14.20 -10.49
N GLU A 222 -27.90 -14.81 -11.62
CA GLU A 222 -27.07 -15.99 -11.64
C GLU A 222 -25.57 -15.60 -11.54
N GLN A 223 -24.84 -16.22 -10.62
CA GLN A 223 -23.40 -15.98 -10.47
C GLN A 223 -22.60 -16.35 -11.74
N ALA A 224 -23.12 -17.25 -12.57
CA ALA A 224 -22.52 -17.61 -13.84
C ALA A 224 -22.31 -16.41 -14.79
N PHE A 225 -23.20 -15.41 -14.74
CA PHE A 225 -23.05 -14.19 -15.54
C PHE A 225 -21.75 -13.44 -15.23
N TYR A 226 -21.33 -13.39 -13.94
CA TYR A 226 -20.13 -12.69 -13.50
C TYR A 226 -18.83 -13.47 -13.77
N ARG A 227 -18.95 -14.73 -14.19
CA ARG A 227 -17.85 -15.60 -14.63
C ARG A 227 -17.64 -15.59 -16.14
N ASP A 228 -18.56 -15.02 -16.88
CA ASP A 228 -18.49 -14.89 -18.34
C ASP A 228 -18.23 -13.43 -18.74
N SER A 229 -16.98 -13.12 -19.10
CA SER A 229 -16.58 -11.76 -19.48
C SER A 229 -17.34 -11.19 -20.69
N ARG A 230 -17.99 -12.03 -21.50
CA ARG A 230 -18.86 -11.59 -22.61
C ARG A 230 -20.10 -10.85 -22.11
N GLN A 231 -20.51 -11.06 -20.86
CA GLN A 231 -21.63 -10.38 -20.23
C GLN A 231 -21.25 -9.00 -19.66
N PHE A 232 -19.98 -8.74 -19.41
CA PHE A 232 -19.52 -7.53 -18.73
C PHE A 232 -19.89 -6.22 -19.44
N PRO A 233 -19.85 -6.11 -20.79
CA PRO A 233 -20.34 -4.91 -21.48
C PRO A 233 -21.82 -4.62 -21.23
N ALA A 234 -22.67 -5.66 -21.16
CA ALA A 234 -24.10 -5.51 -20.88
C ALA A 234 -24.33 -5.07 -19.42
N MET A 235 -23.59 -5.64 -18.46
CA MET A 235 -23.63 -5.25 -17.06
C MET A 235 -23.17 -3.79 -16.86
N GLN A 236 -22.07 -3.39 -17.50
CA GLN A 236 -21.57 -2.02 -17.43
C GLN A 236 -22.59 -1.03 -18.00
N ARG A 237 -23.19 -1.34 -19.14
CA ARG A 237 -24.24 -0.50 -19.74
C ARG A 237 -25.43 -0.38 -18.80
N PHE A 238 -25.89 -1.49 -18.23
CA PHE A 238 -26.99 -1.48 -17.25
C PHE A 238 -26.68 -0.54 -16.06
N LEU A 239 -25.45 -0.59 -15.51
CA LEU A 239 -25.05 0.29 -14.41
C LEU A 239 -25.04 1.77 -14.82
N LEU A 240 -24.60 2.09 -16.04
CA LEU A 240 -24.66 3.45 -16.57
C LEU A 240 -26.10 3.95 -16.69
N ASP A 241 -26.99 3.13 -17.25
CA ASP A 241 -28.42 3.43 -17.38
C ASP A 241 -29.12 3.54 -16.02
N ALA A 242 -28.62 2.83 -14.99
CA ALA A 242 -29.13 2.86 -13.62
C ALA A 242 -28.63 4.06 -12.77
N GLY A 243 -27.83 4.97 -13.33
CA GLY A 243 -27.38 6.20 -12.67
C GLY A 243 -25.95 6.16 -12.12
N MET A 244 -25.10 5.26 -12.58
CA MET A 244 -23.70 5.22 -12.14
C MET A 244 -22.93 6.50 -12.51
N SER A 245 -23.25 7.12 -13.65
CA SER A 245 -22.65 8.40 -14.05
C SER A 245 -22.96 9.52 -13.05
N ASP A 246 -24.17 9.58 -12.54
CA ASP A 246 -24.58 10.58 -11.53
C ASP A 246 -23.88 10.30 -10.20
N THR A 247 -23.70 9.02 -9.85
CA THR A 247 -22.93 8.61 -8.67
C THR A 247 -21.46 9.04 -8.77
N VAL A 248 -20.84 8.96 -9.96
CA VAL A 248 -19.48 9.48 -10.21
C VAL A 248 -19.42 11.00 -10.07
N VAL A 249 -20.42 11.73 -10.59
CA VAL A 249 -20.50 13.20 -10.43
C VAL A 249 -20.63 13.59 -8.95
N ALA A 250 -21.46 12.87 -8.18
CA ALA A 250 -21.60 13.09 -6.75
C ALA A 250 -20.27 12.84 -6.01
N ALA A 251 -19.54 11.78 -6.33
CA ALA A 251 -18.22 11.48 -5.75
C ALA A 251 -17.19 12.59 -6.06
N ARG A 252 -17.18 13.14 -7.26
CA ARG A 252 -16.30 14.27 -7.61
C ARG A 252 -16.60 15.51 -6.78
N THR A 253 -17.88 15.79 -6.53
CA THR A 253 -18.31 16.89 -5.65
C THR A 253 -17.86 16.64 -4.21
N GLU A 254 -18.03 15.42 -3.70
CA GLU A 254 -17.57 14.98 -2.38
C GLU A 254 -16.05 15.16 -2.23
N ILE A 255 -15.25 14.72 -3.21
CA ILE A 255 -13.79 14.90 -3.23
C ILE A 255 -13.41 16.37 -3.17
N ALA A 256 -14.06 17.22 -3.96
CA ALA A 256 -13.79 18.65 -3.95
C ALA A 256 -14.07 19.28 -2.56
N GLN A 257 -15.14 18.85 -1.89
CA GLN A 257 -15.46 19.29 -0.54
C GLN A 257 -14.41 18.83 0.48
N TYR A 258 -13.99 17.57 0.43
CA TYR A 258 -12.93 17.03 1.29
C TYR A 258 -11.62 17.80 1.14
N VAL A 259 -11.19 18.02 -0.10
CA VAL A 259 -9.97 18.77 -0.42
C VAL A 259 -10.03 20.20 0.13
N ASN A 260 -11.11 20.92 -0.15
CA ASN A 260 -11.26 22.32 0.27
C ASN A 260 -11.29 22.43 1.80
N LYS A 261 -12.04 21.55 2.48
CA LYS A 261 -12.11 21.54 3.94
C LYS A 261 -10.77 21.18 4.58
N THR A 262 -10.07 20.18 4.05
CA THR A 262 -8.73 19.79 4.52
C THR A 262 -7.74 20.94 4.39
N ARG A 263 -7.70 21.64 3.23
CA ARG A 263 -6.85 22.83 3.03
C ARG A 263 -7.15 23.92 4.04
N SER A 264 -8.44 24.15 4.32
CA SER A 264 -8.87 25.13 5.34
C SER A 264 -8.42 24.74 6.74
N LEU A 265 -8.52 23.44 7.11
CA LEU A 265 -8.10 22.92 8.42
C LEU A 265 -6.58 23.04 8.64
N LEU A 266 -5.80 22.99 7.57
CA LEU A 266 -4.33 23.11 7.58
C LEU A 266 -3.85 24.55 7.33
N ASN A 267 -4.74 25.52 7.17
CA ASN A 267 -4.43 26.92 6.81
C ASN A 267 -3.61 27.06 5.52
N CYS A 268 -3.77 26.17 4.53
CA CYS A 268 -2.87 26.10 3.38
C CYS A 268 -2.81 27.39 2.52
N ASP A 269 -3.83 28.23 2.57
CA ASP A 269 -3.91 29.47 1.82
C ASP A 269 -3.59 30.72 2.68
N ARG A 270 -2.94 30.51 3.85
CA ARG A 270 -2.60 31.57 4.80
C ARG A 270 -1.09 31.63 5.07
N PRO A 271 -0.58 32.76 5.60
CA PRO A 271 0.83 32.89 5.97
C PRO A 271 1.29 31.90 7.06
N ASP A 272 0.36 31.43 7.91
CA ASP A 272 0.55 30.45 8.98
C ASP A 272 0.23 29.01 8.52
N ALA A 273 0.34 28.72 7.23
CA ALA A 273 0.11 27.39 6.66
C ALA A 273 0.96 26.32 7.36
N GLU A 274 0.32 25.22 7.74
CA GLU A 274 1.02 24.07 8.33
C GLU A 274 1.97 23.42 7.31
N GLY A 275 3.07 22.83 7.81
CA GLY A 275 4.02 22.07 6.97
C GLY A 275 3.37 20.95 6.18
N ALA A 276 2.28 20.39 6.69
CA ALA A 276 1.43 19.38 6.03
C ALA A 276 0.88 19.83 4.66
N CYS A 277 0.71 21.12 4.44
CA CYS A 277 0.30 21.66 3.13
C CYS A 277 1.29 21.39 2.00
N ARG A 278 2.54 21.05 2.33
CA ARG A 278 3.58 20.69 1.34
C ARG A 278 3.53 19.22 0.93
N VAL A 279 2.73 18.40 1.59
CA VAL A 279 2.50 17.01 1.19
C VAL A 279 1.45 17.01 0.09
N SER A 280 1.87 16.67 -1.12
CA SER A 280 0.92 16.40 -2.21
C SER A 280 0.25 15.05 -1.99
N TYR A 281 -1.01 14.90 -2.39
CA TYR A 281 -1.71 13.65 -2.21
C TYR A 281 -2.74 13.36 -3.30
N ALA A 282 -3.08 12.09 -3.45
CA ALA A 282 -4.15 11.60 -4.30
C ALA A 282 -4.87 10.43 -3.61
N PHE A 283 -6.02 10.07 -4.14
CA PHE A 283 -6.81 8.95 -3.66
C PHE A 283 -6.64 7.73 -4.57
N VAL A 284 -6.72 6.55 -3.97
CA VAL A 284 -6.90 5.28 -4.66
C VAL A 284 -8.29 4.76 -4.29
N ALA A 285 -9.18 4.62 -5.27
CA ALA A 285 -10.53 4.14 -5.04
C ALA A 285 -10.53 2.64 -4.76
N THR A 286 -11.41 2.18 -3.87
CA THR A 286 -11.33 0.83 -3.31
C THR A 286 -12.46 -0.10 -3.77
N VAL A 287 -12.12 -1.38 -3.89
CA VAL A 287 -13.03 -2.50 -4.11
C VAL A 287 -12.82 -3.51 -2.98
N ASN A 288 -13.90 -3.97 -2.35
CA ASN A 288 -13.82 -4.91 -1.23
C ASN A 288 -13.95 -6.37 -1.73
N ARG A 289 -12.85 -7.17 -1.57
CA ARG A 289 -12.81 -8.57 -1.98
C ARG A 289 -13.64 -9.51 -1.12
N THR A 290 -13.92 -9.13 0.14
CA THR A 290 -14.69 -9.95 1.08
C THR A 290 -16.20 -9.76 0.97
N SER A 291 -16.69 -9.08 -0.09
CA SER A 291 -18.13 -8.96 -0.34
C SER A 291 -18.76 -10.35 -0.54
N ALA A 292 -19.69 -10.70 0.33
CA ALA A 292 -20.35 -12.02 0.34
C ALA A 292 -21.88 -11.90 0.31
N LEU A 293 -22.53 -12.93 -0.23
CA LEU A 293 -23.96 -13.17 -0.11
C LEU A 293 -24.28 -13.81 1.26
N GLY A 294 -25.56 -13.95 1.58
CA GLY A 294 -25.99 -14.51 2.86
C GLY A 294 -25.60 -15.98 3.10
N ASP A 295 -25.25 -16.71 2.04
CA ASP A 295 -24.73 -18.09 2.09
C ASP A 295 -23.18 -18.16 2.17
N GLY A 296 -22.50 -17.01 2.24
CA GLY A 296 -21.04 -16.92 2.30
C GLY A 296 -20.34 -16.99 0.94
N THR A 297 -21.07 -17.13 -0.18
CA THR A 297 -20.47 -17.11 -1.51
C THR A 297 -20.09 -15.68 -1.93
N PRO A 298 -19.09 -15.50 -2.84
CA PRO A 298 -18.69 -14.19 -3.31
C PRO A 298 -19.83 -13.38 -3.92
N ASP A 299 -20.04 -12.15 -3.47
CA ASP A 299 -20.97 -11.21 -4.11
C ASP A 299 -20.29 -10.52 -5.31
N LEU A 300 -20.21 -11.24 -6.42
CA LEU A 300 -19.56 -10.75 -7.64
C LEU A 300 -20.30 -9.56 -8.26
N ALA A 301 -21.60 -9.39 -8.04
CA ALA A 301 -22.33 -8.20 -8.45
C ALA A 301 -21.81 -6.95 -7.75
N LYS A 302 -21.55 -7.05 -6.44
CA LYS A 302 -20.99 -5.94 -5.66
C LYS A 302 -19.56 -5.65 -6.07
N VAL A 303 -18.71 -6.67 -6.23
CA VAL A 303 -17.32 -6.50 -6.71
C VAL A 303 -17.31 -5.84 -8.10
N PHE A 304 -18.12 -6.32 -9.04
CA PHE A 304 -18.21 -5.74 -10.38
C PHE A 304 -18.66 -4.27 -10.34
N THR A 305 -19.68 -3.96 -9.54
CA THR A 305 -20.20 -2.59 -9.42
C THR A 305 -19.17 -1.65 -8.81
N GLN A 306 -18.47 -2.08 -7.75
CA GLN A 306 -17.39 -1.30 -7.13
C GLN A 306 -16.23 -1.09 -8.10
N ALA A 307 -15.82 -2.12 -8.85
CA ALA A 307 -14.76 -2.01 -9.85
C ALA A 307 -15.14 -1.07 -10.99
N ALA A 308 -16.38 -1.16 -11.49
CA ALA A 308 -16.92 -0.26 -12.50
C ALA A 308 -16.93 1.19 -12.02
N PHE A 309 -17.47 1.44 -10.83
CA PHE A 309 -17.52 2.77 -10.23
C PHE A 309 -16.11 3.35 -10.00
N SER A 310 -15.23 2.60 -9.35
CA SER A 310 -13.86 3.05 -9.05
C SER A 310 -13.06 3.35 -10.32
N THR A 311 -13.22 2.54 -11.36
CA THR A 311 -12.56 2.76 -12.66
C THR A 311 -13.10 4.01 -13.35
N LEU A 312 -14.42 4.19 -13.40
CA LEU A 312 -15.04 5.39 -13.98
C LEU A 312 -14.65 6.65 -13.22
N LEU A 313 -14.66 6.60 -11.88
CA LEU A 313 -14.25 7.71 -11.03
C LEU A 313 -12.77 8.08 -11.29
N SER A 314 -11.87 7.10 -11.30
CA SER A 314 -10.45 7.33 -11.60
C SER A 314 -10.22 7.87 -13.02
N SER A 315 -11.07 7.51 -13.99
CA SER A 315 -10.99 8.06 -15.35
C SER A 315 -11.49 9.50 -15.47
N ALA A 316 -12.37 9.93 -14.55
CA ALA A 316 -13.08 11.21 -14.60
C ALA A 316 -12.55 12.25 -13.59
N GLU A 317 -11.79 11.84 -12.57
CA GLU A 317 -11.32 12.69 -11.48
C GLU A 317 -9.81 12.57 -11.28
N ASN A 318 -9.08 13.63 -11.57
CA ASN A 318 -7.61 13.65 -11.54
C ASN A 318 -7.00 13.37 -10.15
N ARG A 319 -7.76 13.54 -9.08
CA ARG A 319 -7.33 13.24 -7.71
C ARG A 319 -7.52 11.78 -7.33
N VAL A 320 -8.21 11.00 -8.16
CA VAL A 320 -8.34 9.55 -8.00
C VAL A 320 -7.43 8.89 -9.03
N VAL A 321 -6.24 8.52 -8.60
CA VAL A 321 -5.15 8.14 -9.51
C VAL A 321 -5.09 6.65 -9.80
N GLY A 322 -5.89 5.84 -9.10
CA GLY A 322 -5.90 4.39 -9.28
C GLY A 322 -7.04 3.69 -8.56
N VAL A 323 -7.06 2.37 -8.73
CA VAL A 323 -8.04 1.45 -8.12
C VAL A 323 -7.31 0.35 -7.36
N ASN A 324 -7.84 -0.01 -6.17
CA ASN A 324 -7.32 -1.07 -5.32
C ASN A 324 -8.39 -2.13 -5.00
N LEU A 325 -7.95 -3.37 -4.74
CA LEU A 325 -8.76 -4.47 -4.19
C LEU A 325 -8.21 -4.80 -2.81
N LEU A 326 -8.97 -4.54 -1.75
CA LEU A 326 -8.53 -4.62 -0.36
C LEU A 326 -9.38 -5.59 0.47
N SER A 327 -9.02 -5.74 1.73
CA SER A 327 -9.60 -6.60 2.77
C SER A 327 -8.96 -7.99 2.81
N LYS A 328 -9.32 -8.80 3.83
CA LYS A 328 -8.72 -10.13 4.13
C LYS A 328 -8.54 -10.98 2.89
N GLU A 329 -7.28 -11.22 2.50
CA GLU A 329 -6.98 -12.02 1.32
C GLU A 329 -7.18 -13.52 1.55
N ASP A 330 -6.95 -13.97 2.79
CA ASP A 330 -7.11 -15.35 3.24
C ASP A 330 -8.55 -15.75 3.54
N ALA A 331 -9.49 -14.80 3.57
CA ALA A 331 -10.90 -15.12 3.82
C ALA A 331 -11.42 -16.14 2.79
N PRO A 332 -12.22 -17.15 3.20
CA PRO A 332 -12.76 -18.15 2.26
C PRO A 332 -13.44 -17.55 1.02
N VAL A 333 -14.18 -16.45 1.21
CA VAL A 333 -14.85 -15.74 0.11
C VAL A 333 -13.85 -15.07 -0.84
N SER A 334 -12.72 -14.59 -0.31
CA SER A 334 -11.64 -13.99 -1.13
C SER A 334 -10.91 -15.05 -1.94
N LEU A 335 -10.55 -16.16 -1.32
CA LEU A 335 -9.87 -17.29 -1.99
C LEU A 335 -10.75 -17.89 -3.10
N THR A 336 -12.03 -18.15 -2.82
CA THR A 336 -12.95 -18.73 -3.80
C THR A 336 -13.34 -17.75 -4.91
N GLY A 337 -13.37 -16.44 -4.62
CA GLY A 337 -13.74 -15.40 -5.58
C GLY A 337 -12.57 -14.86 -6.41
N PHE A 338 -11.33 -15.19 -6.08
CA PHE A 338 -10.15 -14.53 -6.62
C PHE A 338 -10.07 -14.52 -8.15
N GLN A 339 -10.27 -15.67 -8.80
CA GLN A 339 -10.19 -15.78 -10.26
C GLN A 339 -11.27 -14.93 -10.97
N ASP A 340 -12.47 -14.86 -10.39
CA ASP A 340 -13.56 -14.06 -10.92
C ASP A 340 -13.30 -12.56 -10.70
N GLN A 341 -12.73 -12.17 -9.56
CA GLN A 341 -12.28 -10.81 -9.27
C GLN A 341 -11.21 -10.36 -10.27
N MET A 342 -10.21 -11.21 -10.54
CA MET A 342 -9.15 -10.91 -11.52
C MET A 342 -9.69 -10.79 -12.95
N ARG A 343 -10.71 -11.57 -13.31
CA ARG A 343 -11.41 -11.47 -14.60
C ARG A 343 -12.12 -10.12 -14.73
N ILE A 344 -12.77 -9.65 -13.64
CA ILE A 344 -13.43 -8.34 -13.59
C ILE A 344 -12.39 -7.21 -13.74
N PHE A 345 -11.30 -7.24 -12.97
CA PHE A 345 -10.24 -6.23 -13.09
C PHE A 345 -9.57 -6.24 -14.46
N GLY A 346 -9.31 -7.43 -15.04
CA GLY A 346 -8.77 -7.55 -16.39
C GLY A 346 -9.68 -6.94 -17.47
N TYR A 347 -10.99 -7.09 -17.34
CA TYR A 347 -11.94 -6.42 -18.21
C TYR A 347 -11.87 -4.89 -18.11
N PHE A 348 -11.86 -4.33 -16.91
CA PHE A 348 -11.78 -2.89 -16.73
C PHE A 348 -10.40 -2.34 -17.14
N HIS A 349 -9.33 -3.07 -16.92
CA HIS A 349 -8.00 -2.69 -17.42
C HIS A 349 -7.96 -2.59 -18.95
N GLN A 350 -8.55 -3.55 -19.65
CA GLN A 350 -8.63 -3.53 -21.12
C GLN A 350 -9.54 -2.40 -21.63
N SER A 351 -10.66 -2.14 -20.95
CA SER A 351 -11.62 -1.10 -21.32
C SER A 351 -11.13 0.31 -21.00
N PHE A 352 -10.31 0.46 -19.95
CA PHE A 352 -9.77 1.73 -19.45
C PHE A 352 -8.25 1.64 -19.21
N PRO A 353 -7.44 1.49 -20.26
CA PRO A 353 -6.01 1.18 -20.13
C PRO A 353 -5.18 2.31 -19.50
N LYS A 354 -5.75 3.51 -19.33
CA LYS A 354 -5.11 4.63 -18.64
C LYS A 354 -5.37 4.67 -17.14
N VAL A 355 -6.32 3.88 -16.64
CA VAL A 355 -6.60 3.77 -15.21
C VAL A 355 -5.57 2.83 -14.59
N ASN A 356 -4.87 3.32 -13.57
CA ASN A 356 -3.87 2.54 -12.88
C ASN A 356 -4.52 1.59 -11.88
N ILE A 357 -3.87 0.45 -11.67
CA ILE A 357 -4.32 -0.59 -10.74
C ILE A 357 -3.17 -0.91 -9.80
N ALA A 358 -3.45 -0.88 -8.48
CA ALA A 358 -2.58 -1.33 -7.40
C ALA A 358 -3.38 -2.25 -6.49
N LEU A 359 -3.08 -3.55 -6.47
CA LEU A 359 -3.89 -4.51 -5.74
C LEU A 359 -3.11 -5.12 -4.57
N HIS A 360 -3.79 -5.35 -3.43
CA HIS A 360 -3.27 -6.26 -2.42
C HIS A 360 -3.15 -7.65 -3.03
N ALA A 361 -1.99 -8.26 -2.93
CA ALA A 361 -1.76 -9.62 -3.39
C ALA A 361 -0.60 -10.28 -2.64
N GLY A 362 -0.79 -11.53 -2.26
CA GLY A 362 0.20 -12.29 -1.52
C GLY A 362 0.33 -11.88 -0.06
N GLU A 363 -0.65 -11.23 0.52
CA GLU A 363 -0.81 -11.11 1.98
C GLU A 363 -1.28 -12.45 2.56
N LEU A 364 -0.55 -13.49 2.20
CA LEU A 364 -0.87 -14.89 2.47
C LEU A 364 0.35 -15.63 3.00
N THR A 365 0.10 -16.53 3.94
CA THR A 365 1.11 -17.48 4.43
C THR A 365 0.55 -18.90 4.47
N PRO A 366 1.43 -19.91 4.48
CA PRO A 366 1.00 -21.29 4.70
C PRO A 366 0.19 -21.50 5.97
N CYS A 367 0.32 -20.61 6.96
CA CYS A 367 -0.41 -20.70 8.24
C CYS A 367 -1.92 -20.52 8.05
N PHE A 368 -2.32 -19.65 7.11
CA PHE A 368 -3.72 -19.35 6.87
C PHE A 368 -4.32 -20.18 5.74
N VAL A 369 -3.54 -20.44 4.67
CA VAL A 369 -4.09 -21.12 3.49
C VAL A 369 -3.59 -22.56 3.30
N GLY A 370 -2.64 -23.01 4.11
CA GLY A 370 -2.00 -24.32 4.01
C GLY A 370 -0.76 -24.33 3.12
N ALA A 371 0.18 -25.21 3.46
CA ALA A 371 1.43 -25.38 2.72
C ALA A 371 1.15 -25.90 1.30
N GLY A 372 1.81 -25.30 0.30
CA GLY A 372 1.65 -25.67 -1.11
C GLY A 372 0.32 -25.24 -1.74
N ASN A 373 -0.47 -24.42 -1.05
CA ASN A 373 -1.70 -23.88 -1.62
C ASN A 373 -1.40 -23.04 -2.87
N PRO A 374 -2.06 -23.30 -4.01
CA PRO A 374 -1.83 -22.54 -5.25
C PRO A 374 -2.04 -21.02 -5.10
N ALA A 375 -2.91 -20.58 -4.17
CA ALA A 375 -3.17 -19.17 -3.91
C ALA A 375 -1.89 -18.38 -3.59
N LEU A 376 -0.89 -19.00 -2.95
CA LEU A 376 0.39 -18.35 -2.63
C LEU A 376 1.10 -17.79 -3.89
N LYS A 377 0.96 -18.44 -5.04
CA LYS A 377 1.51 -18.00 -6.32
C LYS A 377 0.47 -17.30 -7.18
N GLU A 378 -0.73 -17.86 -7.26
CA GLU A 378 -1.77 -17.42 -8.18
C GLU A 378 -2.24 -15.99 -7.88
N HIS A 379 -2.28 -15.59 -6.60
CA HIS A 379 -2.67 -14.24 -6.24
C HIS A 379 -1.64 -13.20 -6.74
N LEU A 380 -0.36 -13.49 -6.67
CA LEU A 380 0.69 -12.63 -7.26
C LEU A 380 0.58 -12.57 -8.79
N THR A 381 0.54 -13.72 -9.44
CA THR A 381 0.55 -13.78 -10.92
C THR A 381 -0.77 -13.32 -11.53
N GLY A 382 -1.92 -13.66 -10.91
CA GLY A 382 -3.24 -13.26 -11.36
C GLY A 382 -3.45 -11.76 -11.32
N THR A 383 -3.00 -11.13 -10.24
CA THR A 383 -3.05 -9.68 -10.05
C THR A 383 -2.26 -8.93 -11.14
N LEU A 384 -1.05 -9.39 -11.44
CA LEU A 384 -0.24 -8.84 -12.52
C LEU A 384 -0.87 -9.03 -13.91
N LYS A 385 -1.48 -10.18 -14.16
CA LYS A 385 -2.23 -10.46 -15.40
C LYS A 385 -3.48 -9.59 -15.53
N ALA A 386 -4.10 -9.23 -14.41
CA ALA A 386 -5.24 -8.31 -14.38
C ALA A 386 -4.86 -6.83 -14.59
N GLY A 387 -3.56 -6.53 -14.76
CA GLY A 387 -3.06 -5.19 -15.09
C GLY A 387 -2.49 -4.41 -13.92
N SER A 388 -2.29 -5.04 -12.75
CA SER A 388 -1.71 -4.34 -11.60
C SER A 388 -0.28 -3.90 -11.86
N ARG A 389 0.01 -2.65 -11.53
CA ARG A 389 1.33 -2.02 -11.63
C ARG A 389 2.04 -1.95 -10.28
N ARG A 390 1.32 -2.22 -9.20
CA ARG A 390 1.87 -2.33 -7.84
C ARG A 390 1.19 -3.49 -7.12
N ILE A 391 1.94 -4.18 -6.31
CA ILE A 391 1.50 -5.30 -5.48
C ILE A 391 1.66 -4.87 -4.02
N GLY A 392 0.55 -4.78 -3.30
CA GLY A 392 0.59 -4.60 -1.85
C GLY A 392 1.03 -5.90 -1.15
N HIS A 393 1.97 -5.82 -0.22
CA HIS A 393 2.54 -6.88 0.62
C HIS A 393 3.45 -7.87 -0.09
N GLY A 394 2.91 -8.72 -0.96
CA GLY A 394 3.69 -9.72 -1.68
C GLY A 394 4.38 -10.78 -0.81
N VAL A 395 3.92 -11.01 0.44
CA VAL A 395 4.59 -11.88 1.43
C VAL A 395 4.65 -13.33 0.98
N SER A 396 3.64 -13.82 0.28
CA SER A 396 3.57 -15.21 -0.18
C SER A 396 4.73 -15.63 -1.09
N PHE A 397 5.44 -14.67 -1.69
CA PHE A 397 6.65 -14.91 -2.48
C PHE A 397 7.72 -15.69 -1.70
N ALA A 398 7.83 -15.46 -0.37
CA ALA A 398 8.79 -16.16 0.49
C ALA A 398 8.61 -17.68 0.48
N PHE A 399 7.40 -18.17 0.22
CA PHE A 399 7.01 -19.58 0.34
C PHE A 399 6.98 -20.31 -1.01
N LEU A 400 7.32 -19.63 -2.10
CA LEU A 400 7.38 -20.22 -3.43
C LEU A 400 8.69 -21.02 -3.62
N LYS A 401 8.67 -21.98 -4.52
CA LYS A 401 9.87 -22.66 -4.99
C LYS A 401 10.74 -21.70 -5.81
N GLU A 402 12.03 -21.97 -5.93
CA GLU A 402 12.96 -21.06 -6.62
C GLU A 402 12.57 -20.81 -8.08
N GLU A 403 12.08 -21.84 -8.78
CA GLU A 403 11.59 -21.70 -10.16
C GLU A 403 10.36 -20.79 -10.23
N GLU A 404 9.44 -20.91 -9.26
CA GLU A 404 8.24 -20.07 -9.16
C GLU A 404 8.59 -18.63 -8.79
N LYS A 405 9.55 -18.42 -7.88
CA LYS A 405 10.08 -17.08 -7.54
C LYS A 405 10.67 -16.40 -8.77
N SER A 406 11.48 -17.13 -9.55
CA SER A 406 12.04 -16.61 -10.80
C SER A 406 10.95 -16.20 -11.79
N GLU A 407 9.94 -17.04 -11.98
CA GLU A 407 8.80 -16.77 -12.87
C GLU A 407 8.03 -15.50 -12.40
N VAL A 408 7.67 -15.42 -11.10
CA VAL A 408 6.92 -14.28 -10.55
C VAL A 408 7.74 -13.00 -10.67
N ALA A 409 9.02 -13.04 -10.31
CA ALA A 409 9.92 -11.89 -10.44
C ALA A 409 10.04 -11.40 -11.88
N ASP A 410 10.13 -12.32 -12.85
CA ASP A 410 10.16 -12.00 -14.27
C ASP A 410 8.86 -11.32 -14.75
N ILE A 411 7.71 -11.78 -14.25
CA ILE A 411 6.42 -11.15 -14.57
C ILE A 411 6.36 -9.74 -13.98
N ILE A 412 6.77 -9.55 -12.72
CA ILE A 412 6.81 -8.23 -12.07
C ILE A 412 7.67 -7.25 -12.89
N ARG A 413 8.89 -7.66 -13.27
CA ARG A 413 9.81 -6.81 -14.04
C ARG A 413 9.28 -6.49 -15.43
N ARG A 414 8.74 -7.48 -16.16
CA ARG A 414 8.18 -7.27 -17.51
C ARG A 414 6.98 -6.34 -17.50
N ASN A 415 6.18 -6.36 -16.43
CA ASN A 415 5.04 -5.46 -16.25
C ASN A 415 5.47 -4.08 -15.74
N ASN A 416 6.77 -3.85 -15.52
CA ASN A 416 7.27 -2.66 -14.85
C ASN A 416 6.46 -2.36 -13.58
N ALA A 417 6.28 -3.37 -12.73
CA ALA A 417 5.54 -3.30 -11.48
C ALA A 417 6.48 -3.21 -10.27
N LEU A 418 5.94 -2.75 -9.14
CA LEU A 418 6.64 -2.59 -7.87
C LEU A 418 5.94 -3.41 -6.79
N VAL A 419 6.70 -3.88 -5.77
CA VAL A 419 6.14 -4.46 -4.54
C VAL A 419 6.22 -3.43 -3.41
N GLU A 420 5.09 -3.17 -2.76
CA GLU A 420 4.95 -2.31 -1.60
C GLU A 420 5.21 -3.13 -0.34
N ILE A 421 6.18 -2.73 0.47
CA ILE A 421 6.68 -3.46 1.64
C ILE A 421 6.21 -2.77 2.91
N MET A 422 5.53 -3.50 3.76
CA MET A 422 4.99 -3.06 5.05
C MET A 422 5.38 -4.08 6.13
N PHE A 423 6.51 -3.86 6.81
CA PHE A 423 7.03 -4.83 7.80
C PHE A 423 6.15 -4.94 9.02
N THR A 424 5.60 -3.82 9.49
CA THR A 424 4.78 -3.79 10.71
C THR A 424 3.53 -4.64 10.55
N SER A 425 2.71 -4.36 9.54
CA SER A 425 1.46 -5.10 9.32
C SER A 425 1.73 -6.57 9.02
N ASN A 426 2.78 -6.87 8.24
CA ASN A 426 3.15 -8.26 7.95
C ASN A 426 3.59 -9.03 9.22
N ALA A 427 4.25 -8.36 10.18
CA ALA A 427 4.55 -8.96 11.47
C ALA A 427 3.27 -9.17 12.29
N GLN A 428 2.38 -8.19 12.36
CA GLN A 428 1.19 -8.20 13.20
C GLN A 428 0.07 -9.11 12.68
N ILE A 429 -0.12 -9.14 11.36
CA ILE A 429 -1.19 -9.91 10.69
C ILE A 429 -0.71 -11.33 10.40
N LEU A 430 0.49 -11.48 9.85
CA LEU A 430 0.97 -12.73 9.27
C LEU A 430 2.04 -13.43 10.12
N GLY A 431 2.55 -12.79 11.16
CA GLY A 431 3.66 -13.32 11.96
C GLY A 431 4.97 -13.40 11.15
N ILE A 432 5.19 -12.53 10.16
CA ILE A 432 6.34 -12.57 9.27
C ILE A 432 7.25 -11.37 9.49
N ALA A 433 8.50 -11.65 9.86
CA ALA A 433 9.53 -10.62 10.06
C ALA A 433 10.93 -11.17 9.72
N GLY A 434 11.92 -10.32 9.72
CA GLY A 434 13.33 -10.68 9.58
C GLY A 434 13.64 -11.52 8.35
N ALA A 435 14.37 -12.61 8.54
CA ALA A 435 14.78 -13.49 7.44
C ALA A 435 13.61 -14.21 6.74
N ALA A 436 12.45 -14.31 7.39
CA ALA A 436 11.25 -14.91 6.81
C ALA A 436 10.52 -13.96 5.85
N HIS A 437 10.77 -12.64 5.94
CA HIS A 437 10.15 -11.65 5.07
C HIS A 437 10.83 -11.61 3.70
N PRO A 438 10.08 -11.60 2.56
CA PRO A 438 10.65 -11.71 1.21
C PRO A 438 11.40 -10.47 0.71
N PHE A 439 11.53 -9.41 1.47
CA PHE A 439 12.15 -8.15 1.06
C PHE A 439 13.53 -8.35 0.40
N THR A 440 14.43 -9.10 1.04
CA THR A 440 15.78 -9.35 0.49
C THR A 440 15.74 -10.25 -0.73
N GLN A 441 14.78 -11.17 -0.80
CA GLN A 441 14.57 -12.04 -1.96
C GLN A 441 14.11 -11.21 -3.17
N TYR A 442 13.10 -10.35 -3.02
CA TYR A 442 12.70 -9.44 -4.09
C TYR A 442 13.86 -8.62 -4.64
N ARG A 443 14.70 -8.07 -3.76
CA ARG A 443 15.90 -7.32 -4.17
C ARG A 443 16.90 -8.21 -4.92
N ALA A 444 17.13 -9.43 -4.45
CA ALA A 444 18.04 -10.39 -5.12
C ALA A 444 17.56 -10.76 -6.53
N TYR A 445 16.25 -10.81 -6.75
CA TYR A 445 15.65 -11.01 -8.08
C TYR A 445 15.55 -9.73 -8.91
N GLY A 446 16.06 -8.59 -8.42
CA GLY A 446 15.99 -7.30 -9.13
C GLY A 446 14.57 -6.75 -9.27
N VAL A 447 13.66 -7.13 -8.37
CA VAL A 447 12.30 -6.60 -8.30
C VAL A 447 12.32 -5.24 -7.60
N PRO A 448 11.74 -4.18 -8.19
CA PRO A 448 11.62 -2.90 -7.52
C PRO A 448 10.73 -3.00 -6.28
N VAL A 449 11.17 -2.36 -5.19
CA VAL A 449 10.42 -2.29 -3.94
C VAL A 449 10.40 -0.86 -3.40
N ALA A 450 9.37 -0.51 -2.63
CA ALA A 450 9.30 0.71 -1.82
C ALA A 450 8.65 0.38 -0.47
N PHE A 451 8.99 1.13 0.57
CA PHE A 451 8.30 1.01 1.86
C PHE A 451 7.02 1.82 1.85
N ALA A 452 6.02 1.32 2.56
CA ALA A 452 4.73 1.95 2.74
C ALA A 452 4.23 1.73 4.17
N SER A 453 3.27 2.55 4.59
CA SER A 453 2.83 2.58 5.99
C SER A 453 1.67 1.63 6.31
N ASP A 454 0.84 1.32 5.33
CA ASP A 454 -0.40 0.57 5.49
C ASP A 454 -1.39 1.28 6.44
N ASP A 455 -1.71 0.68 7.58
CA ASP A 455 -2.66 1.13 8.59
C ASP A 455 -1.93 1.60 9.86
N GLU A 456 -1.22 2.72 9.80
CA GLU A 456 -0.34 3.22 10.88
C GLU A 456 -1.05 3.36 12.24
N GLY A 457 -2.29 3.85 12.23
CA GLY A 457 -3.08 4.04 13.44
C GLY A 457 -3.52 2.71 14.06
N VAL A 458 -3.95 1.75 13.23
CA VAL A 458 -4.28 0.40 13.67
C VAL A 458 -3.02 -0.31 14.17
N SER A 459 -1.95 -0.26 13.40
CA SER A 459 -0.66 -0.88 13.74
C SER A 459 0.03 -0.24 14.94
N HIS A 460 -0.37 0.97 15.32
CA HIS A 460 0.29 1.81 16.32
C HIS A 460 1.78 2.02 15.99
N ALA A 461 2.08 2.27 14.72
CA ALA A 461 3.40 2.49 14.14
C ALA A 461 3.34 3.64 13.13
N ASN A 462 4.44 3.96 12.48
CA ASN A 462 4.49 4.98 11.42
C ASN A 462 5.50 4.61 10.32
N LEU A 463 5.47 5.33 9.21
CA LEU A 463 6.37 5.05 8.08
C LEU A 463 7.85 5.13 8.47
N THR A 464 8.24 5.98 9.42
CA THR A 464 9.63 6.06 9.90
C THR A 464 10.07 4.74 10.56
N ASP A 465 9.16 4.01 11.21
CA ASP A 465 9.46 2.70 11.82
C ASP A 465 9.80 1.66 10.76
N GLU A 466 9.13 1.67 9.61
CA GLU A 466 9.48 0.81 8.47
C GLU A 466 10.94 1.07 8.01
N TRP A 467 11.35 2.33 7.95
CA TRP A 467 12.71 2.72 7.57
C TRP A 467 13.73 2.37 8.66
N ILE A 468 13.41 2.56 9.93
CA ILE A 468 14.25 2.12 11.07
C ILE A 468 14.48 0.62 10.98
N TYR A 469 13.38 -0.15 10.82
CA TYR A 469 13.47 -1.60 10.71
C TYR A 469 14.32 -2.04 9.52
N GLY A 470 14.09 -1.45 8.35
CA GLY A 470 14.87 -1.69 7.14
C GLY A 470 16.37 -1.48 7.36
N VAL A 471 16.76 -0.36 7.95
CA VAL A 471 18.17 -0.03 8.25
C VAL A 471 18.75 -1.00 9.26
N ARG A 472 18.06 -1.23 10.36
CA ARG A 472 18.57 -2.01 11.48
C ARG A 472 18.61 -3.51 11.20
N LYS A 473 17.55 -4.03 10.58
CA LYS A 473 17.41 -5.47 10.33
C LYS A 473 18.17 -5.95 9.09
N TYR A 474 18.13 -5.16 8.02
CA TYR A 474 18.71 -5.56 6.73
C TYR A 474 20.00 -4.82 6.38
N GLY A 475 20.49 -3.94 7.24
CA GLY A 475 21.74 -3.21 7.04
C GLY A 475 21.69 -2.30 5.83
N LEU A 476 20.57 -1.63 5.57
CA LEU A 476 20.40 -0.77 4.42
C LEU A 476 21.40 0.39 4.45
N THR A 477 22.05 0.59 3.31
CA THR A 477 23.02 1.66 3.10
C THR A 477 22.35 2.96 2.68
N ARG A 478 23.13 4.05 2.62
CA ARG A 478 22.68 5.32 2.05
C ARG A 478 22.07 5.15 0.65
N ASP A 479 22.74 4.38 -0.21
CA ASP A 479 22.30 4.20 -1.59
C ASP A 479 21.00 3.39 -1.65
N ASP A 480 20.84 2.41 -0.75
CA ASP A 480 19.57 1.67 -0.60
C ASP A 480 18.43 2.60 -0.21
N LEU A 481 18.65 3.49 0.77
CA LEU A 481 17.61 4.43 1.20
C LEU A 481 17.19 5.39 0.07
N GLN A 482 18.18 5.92 -0.68
CA GLN A 482 17.89 6.77 -1.84
C GLN A 482 17.13 6.00 -2.94
N TYR A 483 17.55 4.75 -3.21
CA TYR A 483 16.90 3.91 -4.18
C TYR A 483 15.43 3.62 -3.83
N LEU A 484 15.15 3.29 -2.57
CA LEU A 484 13.78 3.05 -2.07
C LEU A 484 12.90 4.31 -2.22
N GLY A 485 13.42 5.46 -1.81
CA GLY A 485 12.68 6.72 -1.94
C GLY A 485 12.47 7.16 -3.40
N ARG A 486 13.44 6.92 -4.31
CA ARG A 486 13.27 7.15 -5.75
C ARG A 486 12.22 6.20 -6.33
N ASN A 487 12.23 4.93 -5.93
CA ASN A 487 11.24 3.95 -6.37
C ASN A 487 9.82 4.36 -5.96
N SER A 488 9.62 4.86 -4.74
CA SER A 488 8.29 5.27 -4.30
C SER A 488 7.68 6.33 -5.22
N LEU A 489 8.47 7.32 -5.67
CA LEU A 489 8.02 8.32 -6.63
C LEU A 489 7.94 7.79 -8.08
N GLN A 490 8.88 6.92 -8.49
CA GLN A 490 8.90 6.33 -9.83
C GLN A 490 7.62 5.56 -10.13
N TYR A 491 7.18 4.76 -9.16
CA TYR A 491 6.02 3.88 -9.29
C TYR A 491 4.72 4.51 -8.76
N SER A 492 4.76 5.77 -8.27
CA SER A 492 3.54 6.51 -7.96
C SER A 492 2.64 6.67 -9.17
N PHE A 493 1.37 6.89 -8.95
CA PHE A 493 0.41 7.17 -10.02
C PHE A 493 0.25 8.68 -10.31
N MET A 494 1.22 9.49 -9.85
CA MET A 494 1.28 10.90 -10.23
C MET A 494 1.23 11.09 -11.73
N PRO A 495 0.54 12.14 -12.23
CA PRO A 495 0.47 12.44 -13.66
C PRO A 495 1.85 12.79 -14.26
N GLY A 496 2.04 12.37 -15.49
CA GLY A 496 3.22 12.69 -16.30
C GLY A 496 4.26 11.55 -16.35
N SER A 497 5.26 11.75 -17.21
CA SER A 497 6.36 10.80 -17.39
C SER A 497 7.39 10.94 -16.25
N PRO A 498 8.02 9.84 -15.81
CA PRO A 498 9.02 9.92 -14.75
C PRO A 498 10.31 10.64 -15.23
N LEU A 499 11.04 11.20 -14.28
CA LEU A 499 12.38 11.77 -14.48
C LEU A 499 13.42 10.69 -14.84
N TRP A 500 13.28 9.52 -14.24
CA TRP A 500 14.27 8.47 -14.38
C TRP A 500 13.90 7.52 -15.53
N ALA A 501 14.83 7.37 -16.48
CA ALA A 501 14.81 6.29 -17.46
C ALA A 501 15.24 4.96 -16.81
N ASP A 502 16.14 5.03 -15.82
CA ASP A 502 16.61 3.88 -15.02
C ASP A 502 16.98 4.37 -13.62
N VAL A 503 16.16 4.04 -12.64
CA VAL A 503 16.37 4.44 -11.23
C VAL A 503 17.63 3.80 -10.65
N ALA A 504 17.86 2.53 -10.95
CA ALA A 504 19.00 1.78 -10.39
C ALA A 504 20.36 2.30 -10.89
N LYS A 505 20.38 2.87 -12.10
CA LYS A 505 21.58 3.50 -12.69
C LYS A 505 21.61 5.00 -12.53
N GLU A 506 20.66 5.57 -11.80
CA GLU A 506 20.52 7.03 -11.64
C GLU A 506 20.52 7.78 -12.99
N LYS A 507 19.96 7.14 -14.03
CA LYS A 507 19.95 7.67 -15.38
C LYS A 507 18.65 8.46 -15.64
N PRO A 508 18.72 9.80 -15.78
CA PRO A 508 17.54 10.58 -16.14
C PRO A 508 17.13 10.34 -17.60
N VAL A 509 15.92 10.74 -17.94
CA VAL A 509 15.43 10.76 -19.34
C VAL A 509 16.27 11.72 -20.17
N GLU A 510 16.25 11.52 -21.50
CA GLU A 510 17.05 12.32 -22.44
C GLU A 510 16.82 13.82 -22.32
N ALA A 511 15.60 14.25 -22.01
CA ALA A 511 15.28 15.66 -21.83
C ALA A 511 16.10 16.33 -20.70
N CYS A 512 16.53 15.57 -19.69
CA CYS A 512 17.30 16.03 -18.54
C CYS A 512 18.70 15.42 -18.43
N SER A 513 19.21 14.76 -19.48
CA SER A 513 20.51 14.06 -19.44
C SER A 513 21.73 14.96 -19.26
N GLY A 514 21.62 16.25 -19.58
CA GLY A 514 22.66 17.24 -19.36
C GLY A 514 22.58 18.01 -18.04
N ASP A 515 21.55 17.71 -17.24
CA ASP A 515 21.30 18.41 -15.97
C ASP A 515 21.59 17.49 -14.79
N THR A 516 21.96 18.08 -13.66
CA THR A 516 22.09 17.32 -12.41
C THR A 516 20.76 17.35 -11.66
N PRO A 517 20.05 16.21 -11.50
CA PRO A 517 18.75 16.16 -10.82
C PRO A 517 18.78 16.88 -9.46
N GLY A 518 17.77 17.69 -9.16
CA GLY A 518 17.68 18.49 -7.95
C GLY A 518 18.54 19.77 -7.94
N SER A 519 19.11 20.20 -9.06
CA SER A 519 19.80 21.49 -9.15
C SER A 519 18.81 22.65 -9.26
N VAL A 520 19.24 23.81 -8.74
CA VAL A 520 18.45 25.07 -8.84
C VAL A 520 18.35 25.53 -10.29
N THR A 521 19.44 25.39 -11.03
CA THR A 521 19.49 25.75 -12.45
C THR A 521 19.26 24.51 -13.31
N VAL A 522 18.43 24.65 -14.31
CA VAL A 522 18.09 23.60 -15.29
C VAL A 522 18.15 24.16 -16.71
N THR A 523 18.50 23.33 -17.68
CA THR A 523 18.38 23.71 -19.09
C THR A 523 16.91 23.95 -19.47
N GLU A 524 16.64 24.76 -20.48
CA GLU A 524 15.26 25.00 -20.94
C GLU A 524 14.55 23.71 -21.35
N ARG A 525 15.27 22.75 -21.96
CA ARG A 525 14.74 21.46 -22.35
C ARG A 525 14.25 20.65 -21.15
N CYS A 526 15.06 20.53 -20.12
CA CYS A 526 14.68 19.83 -18.88
C CYS A 526 13.61 20.60 -18.11
N GLY A 527 13.72 21.94 -17.99
CA GLY A 527 12.71 22.78 -17.34
C GLY A 527 11.35 22.66 -18.00
N SER A 528 11.28 22.62 -19.33
CA SER A 528 10.03 22.38 -20.06
C SER A 528 9.44 21.00 -19.76
N PHE A 529 10.27 19.96 -19.71
CA PHE A 529 9.82 18.61 -19.35
C PHE A 529 9.27 18.55 -17.92
N LEU A 530 9.96 19.17 -16.95
CA LEU A 530 9.51 19.21 -15.55
C LEU A 530 8.17 19.95 -15.41
N ARG A 531 7.96 21.06 -16.13
CA ARG A 531 6.67 21.78 -16.12
C ARG A 531 5.50 20.96 -16.67
N GLN A 532 5.75 19.99 -17.54
CA GLN A 532 4.74 19.13 -18.17
C GLN A 532 4.48 17.84 -17.41
N SER A 533 5.31 17.49 -16.42
CA SER A 533 5.20 16.26 -15.66
C SER A 533 5.26 16.52 -14.16
N ALA A 534 4.13 16.40 -13.48
CA ALA A 534 4.07 16.51 -12.02
C ALA A 534 4.96 15.44 -11.35
N LYS A 535 5.00 14.23 -11.90
CA LYS A 535 5.87 13.15 -11.40
C LYS A 535 7.36 13.53 -11.51
N ALA A 536 7.81 13.97 -12.67
CA ALA A 536 9.21 14.37 -12.87
C ALA A 536 9.59 15.57 -11.99
N ALA A 537 8.70 16.53 -11.82
CA ALA A 537 8.90 17.68 -10.94
C ALA A 537 9.05 17.24 -9.47
N ALA A 538 8.20 16.33 -8.99
CA ALA A 538 8.30 15.77 -7.64
C ALA A 538 9.60 14.97 -7.45
N GLN A 539 10.03 14.19 -8.44
CA GLN A 539 11.30 13.47 -8.40
C GLN A 539 12.50 14.44 -8.40
N TRP A 540 12.42 15.54 -9.15
CA TRP A 540 13.45 16.58 -9.13
C TRP A 540 13.57 17.26 -7.77
N GLU A 541 12.43 17.62 -7.16
CA GLU A 541 12.38 18.19 -5.83
C GLU A 541 12.92 17.22 -4.78
N TYR A 542 12.59 15.93 -4.90
CA TYR A 542 13.12 14.88 -4.03
C TYR A 542 14.67 14.86 -4.05
N GLU A 543 15.28 14.93 -5.22
CA GLU A 543 16.76 15.01 -5.34
C GLU A 543 17.33 16.27 -4.70
N ALA A 544 16.64 17.40 -4.80
CA ALA A 544 17.05 18.63 -4.10
C ALA A 544 17.02 18.46 -2.58
N ARG A 545 15.94 17.86 -2.06
CA ARG A 545 15.79 17.55 -0.63
C ARG A 545 16.84 16.54 -0.13
N LEU A 546 17.16 15.53 -0.94
CA LEU A 546 18.22 14.57 -0.63
C LEU A 546 19.59 15.28 -0.50
N LYS A 547 19.93 16.17 -1.44
CA LYS A 547 21.19 16.94 -1.36
C LYS A 547 21.25 17.80 -0.10
N GLU A 548 20.18 18.47 0.25
CA GLU A 548 20.08 19.26 1.47
C GLU A 548 20.20 18.38 2.72
N TYR A 549 19.49 17.27 2.75
CA TYR A 549 19.53 16.30 3.85
C TYR A 549 20.96 15.78 4.08
N TRP A 550 21.64 15.31 3.05
CA TRP A 550 22.99 14.76 3.18
C TRP A 550 24.03 15.83 3.56
N ARG A 551 23.82 17.09 3.17
CA ARG A 551 24.66 18.20 3.62
C ARG A 551 24.55 18.42 5.13
N ASN A 552 23.36 18.29 5.68
CA ASN A 552 23.06 18.53 7.09
C ASN A 552 23.37 17.30 7.96
N TYR A 553 23.03 16.12 7.50
CA TYR A 553 23.06 14.87 8.28
C TYR A 553 24.11 13.86 7.80
N GLY A 554 24.75 14.05 6.66
CA GLY A 554 25.73 13.10 6.10
C GLY A 554 26.91 12.80 7.00
N LYS A 555 27.39 13.79 7.79
CA LYS A 555 28.43 13.60 8.79
C LYS A 555 28.00 12.65 9.93
N PHE A 556 26.74 12.63 10.25
CA PHE A 556 26.13 11.76 11.25
C PHE A 556 26.21 10.30 10.81
N PHE A 557 25.78 10.00 9.57
CA PHE A 557 25.86 8.66 8.98
C PHE A 557 27.30 8.20 8.70
N GLY A 558 28.24 9.10 8.45
CA GLY A 558 29.65 8.77 8.23
C GLY A 558 30.39 8.30 9.48
N LYS A 559 29.91 8.66 10.67
CA LYS A 559 30.45 8.19 11.97
C LYS A 559 29.80 6.88 12.42
N MET A 560 28.59 6.59 11.94
CA MET A 560 27.89 5.34 12.14
C MET A 560 28.09 4.50 10.88
N SER A 561 28.96 3.50 10.98
CA SER A 561 29.01 2.46 9.96
C SER A 561 27.59 1.86 9.88
N LEU A 562 26.88 2.12 8.79
CA LEU A 562 25.62 1.42 8.49
C LEU A 562 25.87 -0.08 8.26
N ARG A 563 27.16 -0.48 8.16
CA ARG A 563 27.61 -1.86 8.16
C ARG A 563 28.00 -2.25 9.59
N GLY A 564 27.23 -3.17 10.16
CA GLY A 564 27.71 -3.95 11.29
C GLY A 564 27.53 -3.33 12.68
N LEU A 565 26.29 -3.00 13.04
CA LEU A 565 25.90 -3.15 14.44
C LEU A 565 25.47 -4.59 14.63
N PRO A 566 26.06 -5.34 15.60
CA PRO A 566 25.57 -6.68 15.87
C PRO A 566 24.10 -6.60 16.25
N LEU A 567 23.29 -7.36 15.54
CA LEU A 567 21.93 -7.66 15.98
C LEU A 567 22.04 -8.52 17.25
N PRO A 568 21.21 -8.29 18.28
CA PRO A 568 21.18 -9.13 19.46
C PRO A 568 20.84 -10.58 19.13
#